data_fb7f3ad92d79124966b8abe9e758170d
#
_entry.id   fb7f3ad92d79124966b8abe9e758170d
#
_cell.length_a   1.000
_cell.length_b   1.000
_cell.length_c   1.000
_cell.angle_alpha   90.00
_cell.angle_beta   90.00
_cell.angle_gamma   90.00
#
_symmetry.space_group_name_H-M   'P 1'
#
loop_
_entity.id
_entity.type
_entity.pdbx_description
1 polymer ?
#
loop_
_entity_poly.entity_id
_entity_poly.type
_entity_poly.pdbx_seq_one_letter_code
_entity_poly.pdbx_strand_id
1 'polypeptide(L)'
;MFFDFTIDETRIDEASERIRDYANGMDLAFRSAFDESLQTSERATQRAIRTHINIEASENPFIQTELAIREKLLAREGNLKLIDRSIPLRAFKARQTPEGVEVDTVRGGHQKFFYKSAFGPKIAKLNGNIYRRAGKARFPLIKQVDLKVSQIEGVSPRFNEQVAKYKEIMLRRLEKEKAKLNQQYGKGAYNAIA
;
A
#
# COMPACT_ATOMS: atom_id res chain seq x y z
N MET A 1 15.02 -43.73 53.80
CA MET A 1 13.84 -43.35 53.05
C MET A 1 14.34 -43.11 51.61
N PHE A 2 14.09 -44.02 50.68
CA PHE A 2 14.50 -43.90 49.28
C PHE A 2 13.30 -43.36 48.50
N PHE A 3 13.49 -42.33 47.72
CA PHE A 3 12.48 -41.83 46.77
C PHE A 3 12.82 -42.36 45.39
N ASP A 4 12.04 -43.30 44.87
CA ASP A 4 12.11 -43.72 43.48
C ASP A 4 11.37 -42.67 42.61
N PHE A 5 12.08 -42.01 41.76
CA PHE A 5 11.51 -41.14 40.72
C PHE A 5 11.47 -41.92 39.42
N THR A 6 10.31 -42.24 38.96
CA THR A 6 10.10 -42.75 37.60
C THR A 6 9.75 -41.58 36.70
N ILE A 7 10.60 -41.24 35.79
CA ILE A 7 10.33 -40.22 34.76
C ILE A 7 9.60 -40.93 33.63
N ASP A 8 8.38 -40.50 33.34
CA ASP A 8 7.62 -40.96 32.18
C ASP A 8 8.10 -40.26 30.91
N GLU A 9 9.03 -40.91 30.22
CA GLU A 9 9.65 -40.39 28.98
C GLU A 9 8.59 -40.13 27.91
N THR A 10 7.53 -40.94 27.82
CA THR A 10 6.45 -40.79 26.84
C THR A 10 5.72 -39.45 27.01
N ARG A 11 5.48 -39.04 28.26
CA ARG A 11 4.85 -37.73 28.55
C ARG A 11 5.77 -36.52 28.21
N ILE A 12 7.07 -36.71 28.38
CA ILE A 12 8.05 -35.68 28.01
C ILE A 12 8.10 -35.50 26.48
N ASP A 13 8.08 -36.60 25.73
CA ASP A 13 8.07 -36.59 24.29
C ASP A 13 6.79 -35.95 23.74
N GLU A 14 5.62 -36.33 24.26
CA GLU A 14 4.35 -35.69 23.89
C GLU A 14 4.31 -34.20 24.22
N ALA A 15 4.83 -33.78 25.36
CA ALA A 15 4.91 -32.34 25.72
C ALA A 15 5.86 -31.59 24.78
N SER A 16 7.00 -32.20 24.45
CA SER A 16 8.00 -31.64 23.53
C SER A 16 7.43 -31.48 22.13
N GLU A 17 6.68 -32.44 21.64
CA GLU A 17 6.00 -32.40 20.34
C GLU A 17 4.95 -31.28 20.30
N ARG A 18 4.11 -31.17 21.33
CA ARG A 18 3.11 -30.10 21.45
C ARG A 18 3.75 -28.69 21.48
N ILE A 19 4.87 -28.53 22.19
CA ILE A 19 5.61 -27.26 22.22
C ILE A 19 6.14 -26.91 20.82
N ARG A 20 6.67 -27.91 20.10
CA ARG A 20 7.17 -27.74 18.75
C ARG A 20 6.05 -27.35 17.78
N ASP A 21 4.90 -28.02 17.87
CA ASP A 21 3.74 -27.73 17.05
C ASP A 21 3.18 -26.31 17.32
N TYR A 22 3.13 -25.92 18.58
CA TYR A 22 2.74 -24.55 18.95
C TYR A 22 3.71 -23.52 18.40
N ALA A 23 5.02 -23.77 18.50
CA ALA A 23 6.04 -22.86 17.98
C ALA A 23 5.97 -22.73 16.46
N ASN A 24 5.78 -23.85 15.75
CA ASN A 24 5.58 -23.87 14.30
C ASN A 24 4.29 -23.12 13.91
N GLY A 25 3.21 -23.35 14.65
CA GLY A 25 1.95 -22.63 14.46
C GLY A 25 2.08 -21.13 14.65
N MET A 26 2.86 -20.69 15.64
CA MET A 26 3.14 -19.26 15.86
C MET A 26 3.94 -18.63 14.72
N ASP A 27 4.93 -19.33 14.18
CA ASP A 27 5.72 -18.84 13.02
C ASP A 27 4.83 -18.68 11.78
N LEU A 28 4.01 -19.68 11.48
CA LEU A 28 3.05 -19.63 10.38
C LEU A 28 2.02 -18.50 10.56
N ALA A 29 1.49 -18.32 11.77
CA ALA A 29 0.56 -17.25 12.09
C ALA A 29 1.19 -15.88 11.93
N PHE A 30 2.45 -15.72 12.35
CA PHE A 30 3.19 -14.48 12.16
C PHE A 30 3.38 -14.17 10.68
N ARG A 31 3.82 -15.14 9.88
CA ARG A 31 4.00 -14.97 8.43
C ARG A 31 2.71 -14.58 7.73
N SER A 32 1.62 -15.29 8.03
CA SER A 32 0.30 -14.99 7.47
C SER A 32 -0.18 -13.59 7.85
N ALA A 33 -0.11 -13.23 9.13
CA ALA A 33 -0.52 -11.91 9.61
C ALA A 33 0.29 -10.79 9.00
N PHE A 34 1.60 -11.00 8.83
CA PHE A 34 2.50 -10.05 8.20
C PHE A 34 2.14 -9.81 6.73
N ASP A 35 2.02 -10.88 5.93
CA ASP A 35 1.73 -10.78 4.50
C ASP A 35 0.36 -10.17 4.21
N GLU A 36 -0.66 -10.63 4.91
CA GLU A 36 -2.00 -10.09 4.75
C GLU A 36 -2.10 -8.61 5.20
N SER A 37 -1.34 -8.22 6.22
CA SER A 37 -1.30 -6.83 6.68
C SER A 37 -0.66 -5.93 5.64
N LEU A 38 0.45 -6.38 5.02
CA LEU A 38 1.11 -5.65 3.94
C LEU A 38 0.19 -5.48 2.72
N GLN A 39 -0.46 -6.55 2.28
CA GLN A 39 -1.41 -6.48 1.16
C GLN A 39 -2.60 -5.57 1.46
N THR A 40 -3.10 -5.61 2.69
CA THR A 40 -4.20 -4.74 3.14
C THR A 40 -3.76 -3.28 3.13
N SER A 41 -2.55 -3.00 3.63
CA SER A 41 -1.97 -1.65 3.65
C SER A 41 -1.71 -1.13 2.23
N GLU A 42 -1.21 -1.96 1.33
CA GLU A 42 -1.03 -1.61 -0.07
C GLU A 42 -2.34 -1.18 -0.72
N ARG A 43 -3.38 -2.01 -0.60
CA ARG A 43 -4.72 -1.70 -1.16
C ARG A 43 -5.32 -0.44 -0.56
N ALA A 44 -5.16 -0.24 0.76
CA ALA A 44 -5.62 0.96 1.46
C ALA A 44 -4.88 2.22 0.98
N THR A 45 -3.56 2.12 0.81
CA THR A 45 -2.71 3.19 0.29
C THR A 45 -3.10 3.58 -1.14
N GLN A 46 -3.24 2.62 -2.04
CA GLN A 46 -3.68 2.88 -3.41
C GLN A 46 -5.06 3.55 -3.43
N ARG A 47 -6.00 3.06 -2.62
CA ARG A 47 -7.35 3.65 -2.51
C ARG A 47 -7.29 5.08 -1.99
N ALA A 48 -6.54 5.33 -0.91
CA ALA A 48 -6.41 6.66 -0.31
C ALA A 48 -5.83 7.69 -1.30
N ILE A 49 -4.83 7.29 -2.09
CA ILE A 49 -4.24 8.16 -3.12
C ILE A 49 -5.22 8.38 -4.27
N ARG A 50 -5.84 7.31 -4.80
CA ARG A 50 -6.81 7.41 -5.92
C ARG A 50 -8.03 8.25 -5.58
N THR A 51 -8.49 8.22 -4.34
CA THR A 51 -9.61 9.06 -3.89
C THR A 51 -9.23 10.52 -3.73
N HIS A 52 -7.96 10.81 -3.51
CA HIS A 52 -7.44 12.17 -3.34
C HIS A 52 -7.14 12.86 -4.66
N ILE A 53 -6.54 12.14 -5.61
CA ILE A 53 -6.16 12.68 -6.92
C ILE A 53 -7.40 12.81 -7.81
N ASN A 54 -7.47 13.90 -8.57
CA ASN A 54 -8.57 14.19 -9.48
C ASN A 54 -8.34 13.59 -10.88
N ILE A 55 -8.20 12.26 -10.93
CA ILE A 55 -8.00 11.49 -12.16
C ILE A 55 -9.31 10.78 -12.53
N GLU A 56 -9.56 10.63 -13.82
CA GLU A 56 -10.65 9.81 -14.33
C GLU A 56 -10.42 8.33 -14.01
N ALA A 57 -11.50 7.57 -13.82
CA ALA A 57 -11.41 6.15 -13.41
C ALA A 57 -10.63 5.28 -14.41
N SER A 58 -10.74 5.59 -15.71
CA SER A 58 -9.99 4.93 -16.79
C SER A 58 -8.48 5.12 -16.72
N GLU A 59 -8.01 6.18 -16.05
CA GLU A 59 -6.59 6.57 -15.94
C GLU A 59 -5.95 6.13 -14.60
N ASN A 60 -6.67 5.36 -13.78
CA ASN A 60 -6.18 4.83 -12.50
C ASN A 60 -4.88 3.98 -12.54
N PRO A 61 -4.48 3.34 -13.69
CA PRO A 61 -3.23 2.59 -13.75
C PRO A 61 -1.96 3.41 -13.49
N PHE A 62 -2.03 4.74 -13.52
CA PHE A 62 -0.87 5.60 -13.22
C PHE A 62 -0.49 5.62 -11.74
N ILE A 63 -1.41 5.25 -10.84
CA ILE A 63 -1.11 5.17 -9.40
C ILE A 63 -0.79 3.73 -9.05
N GLN A 64 0.48 3.45 -8.85
CA GLN A 64 0.99 2.13 -8.55
C GLN A 64 1.85 2.15 -7.30
N THR A 65 1.76 1.07 -6.55
CA THR A 65 2.65 0.75 -5.43
C THR A 65 3.43 -0.51 -5.75
N GLU A 66 4.60 -0.62 -5.19
CA GLU A 66 5.43 -1.82 -5.26
C GLU A 66 5.55 -2.39 -3.85
N LEU A 67 5.13 -3.64 -3.69
CA LEU A 67 5.27 -4.39 -2.47
C LEU A 67 6.40 -5.40 -2.63
N ALA A 68 7.44 -5.27 -1.81
CA ALA A 68 8.53 -6.23 -1.75
C ALA A 68 8.60 -6.85 -0.37
N ILE A 69 8.53 -8.18 -0.31
CA ILE A 69 8.70 -8.96 0.92
C ILE A 69 10.03 -9.71 0.80
N ARG A 70 10.88 -9.57 1.82
CA ARG A 70 12.18 -10.26 1.89
C ARG A 70 12.24 -11.08 3.15
N GLU A 71 12.56 -12.35 3.00
CA GLU A 71 12.88 -13.22 4.12
C GLU A 71 14.38 -13.14 4.43
N LYS A 72 14.68 -12.89 5.69
CA LYS A 72 16.03 -13.02 6.27
C LYS A 72 16.00 -14.15 7.30
N LEU A 73 17.16 -14.69 7.62
CA LEU A 73 17.33 -15.87 8.49
C LEU A 73 16.57 -15.76 9.83
N LEU A 74 16.40 -14.55 10.37
CA LEU A 74 15.74 -14.29 11.66
C LEU A 74 14.70 -13.16 11.60
N ALA A 75 14.39 -12.65 10.39
CA ALA A 75 13.47 -11.52 10.24
C ALA A 75 12.77 -11.54 8.90
N ARG A 76 11.53 -11.01 8.87
CA ARG A 76 10.79 -10.78 7.65
C ARG A 76 10.63 -9.27 7.46
N GLU A 77 11.07 -8.77 6.32
CA GLU A 77 11.00 -7.36 5.98
C GLU A 77 9.97 -7.13 4.88
N GLY A 78 9.06 -6.18 5.10
CA GLY A 78 8.14 -5.68 4.10
C GLY A 78 8.50 -4.25 3.70
N ASN A 79 8.54 -3.98 2.41
CA ASN A 79 8.80 -2.66 1.88
C ASN A 79 7.67 -2.28 0.93
N LEU A 80 6.94 -1.22 1.27
CA LEU A 80 5.90 -0.63 0.44
C LEU A 80 6.41 0.69 -0.14
N LYS A 81 6.49 0.77 -1.47
CA LYS A 81 6.92 1.97 -2.18
C LYS A 81 5.79 2.51 -3.03
N LEU A 82 5.63 3.82 -3.04
CA LEU A 82 4.85 4.52 -4.05
C LEU A 82 5.74 4.74 -5.28
N ILE A 83 5.29 4.24 -6.44
CA ILE A 83 6.02 4.44 -7.69
C ILE A 83 5.76 5.85 -8.20
N ASP A 84 6.81 6.66 -8.28
CA ASP A 84 6.73 8.04 -8.76
C ASP A 84 6.69 8.12 -10.28
N ARG A 85 5.58 7.64 -10.86
CA ARG A 85 5.34 7.72 -12.31
C ARG A 85 4.82 9.07 -12.71
N SER A 86 5.13 9.43 -13.96
CA SER A 86 4.53 10.60 -14.61
C SER A 86 3.09 10.30 -15.02
N ILE A 87 2.18 11.16 -14.60
CA ILE A 87 0.77 11.13 -14.96
C ILE A 87 0.57 12.14 -16.10
N PRO A 88 0.08 11.72 -17.26
CA PRO A 88 -0.18 12.65 -18.34
C PRO A 88 -1.25 13.66 -17.95
N LEU A 89 -1.05 14.93 -18.32
CA LEU A 89 -1.98 16.01 -17.94
C LEU A 89 -3.42 15.76 -18.41
N ARG A 90 -3.59 14.99 -19.49
CA ARG A 90 -4.92 14.59 -19.99
C ARG A 90 -5.71 13.70 -19.01
N ALA A 91 -5.01 13.01 -18.10
CA ALA A 91 -5.66 12.15 -17.09
C ALA A 91 -6.37 12.96 -16.01
N PHE A 92 -6.02 14.22 -15.85
CA PHE A 92 -6.66 15.13 -14.90
C PHE A 92 -7.80 15.90 -15.55
N LYS A 93 -8.70 16.44 -14.73
CA LYS A 93 -9.71 17.38 -15.21
C LYS A 93 -9.05 18.68 -15.63
N ALA A 94 -8.92 18.86 -16.93
CA ALA A 94 -8.33 20.05 -17.53
C ALA A 94 -9.43 20.95 -18.12
N ARG A 95 -9.34 22.26 -17.85
CA ARG A 95 -10.28 23.28 -18.34
C ARG A 95 -9.54 24.29 -19.22
N GLN A 96 -10.04 24.46 -20.46
CA GLN A 96 -9.56 25.53 -21.34
C GLN A 96 -10.12 26.86 -20.89
N THR A 97 -9.24 27.85 -20.72
CA THR A 97 -9.57 29.26 -20.46
C THR A 97 -9.05 30.13 -21.63
N PRO A 98 -9.47 31.42 -21.75
CA PRO A 98 -8.94 32.32 -22.76
C PRO A 98 -7.41 32.51 -22.68
N GLU A 99 -6.86 32.45 -21.47
CA GLU A 99 -5.44 32.70 -21.21
C GLU A 99 -4.57 31.45 -21.25
N GLY A 100 -5.17 30.26 -21.19
CA GLY A 100 -4.43 29.01 -21.13
C GLY A 100 -5.25 27.80 -20.71
N VAL A 101 -4.62 26.86 -20.03
CA VAL A 101 -5.25 25.64 -19.52
C VAL A 101 -5.04 25.55 -18.01
N GLU A 102 -6.11 25.38 -17.29
CA GLU A 102 -6.12 25.06 -15.86
C GLU A 102 -6.29 23.55 -15.68
N VAL A 103 -5.44 22.92 -14.87
CA VAL A 103 -5.48 21.50 -14.54
C VAL A 103 -5.69 21.34 -13.05
N ASP A 104 -6.78 20.68 -12.67
CA ASP A 104 -7.14 20.40 -11.30
C ASP A 104 -6.62 19.01 -10.91
N THR A 105 -5.61 18.95 -10.03
CA THR A 105 -4.89 17.71 -9.72
C THR A 105 -5.41 17.01 -8.46
N VAL A 106 -6.08 17.74 -7.58
CA VAL A 106 -6.61 17.23 -6.32
C VAL A 106 -8.12 17.39 -6.28
N ARG A 107 -8.84 16.38 -5.84
CA ARG A 107 -10.30 16.47 -5.69
C ARG A 107 -10.67 17.54 -4.67
N GLY A 108 -11.62 18.38 -5.03
CA GLY A 108 -12.00 19.55 -4.24
C GLY A 108 -11.28 20.84 -4.64
N GLY A 109 -10.40 20.81 -5.64
CA GLY A 109 -9.83 22.00 -6.26
C GLY A 109 -8.75 22.70 -5.42
N HIS A 110 -8.12 21.99 -4.47
CA HIS A 110 -7.12 22.60 -3.58
C HIS A 110 -5.77 22.86 -4.29
N GLN A 111 -5.42 22.06 -5.29
CA GLN A 111 -4.21 22.26 -6.08
C GLN A 111 -4.55 22.34 -7.56
N LYS A 112 -4.18 23.47 -8.17
CA LYS A 112 -4.38 23.73 -9.60
C LYS A 112 -3.09 24.18 -10.22
N PHE A 113 -2.81 23.67 -11.43
CA PHE A 113 -1.71 24.11 -12.27
C PHE A 113 -2.27 24.92 -13.44
N PHE A 114 -1.71 26.09 -13.67
CA PHE A 114 -2.09 26.96 -14.78
C PHE A 114 -0.98 26.99 -15.83
N TYR A 115 -1.31 26.57 -17.04
CA TYR A 115 -0.42 26.55 -18.17
C TYR A 115 -0.77 27.69 -19.10
N LYS A 116 -0.08 28.85 -18.93
CA LYS A 116 -0.30 30.05 -19.72
C LYS A 116 -0.10 29.81 -21.21
N SER A 117 -0.99 30.34 -22.05
CA SER A 117 -0.97 30.20 -23.51
C SER A 117 -1.02 28.74 -24.01
N ALA A 118 -1.38 27.80 -23.15
CA ALA A 118 -1.58 26.41 -23.52
C ALA A 118 -2.99 26.17 -24.05
N PHE A 119 -3.14 25.08 -24.83
CA PHE A 119 -4.40 24.68 -25.43
C PHE A 119 -4.42 23.15 -25.60
N GLY A 120 -5.59 22.57 -25.84
CA GLY A 120 -5.65 21.18 -26.24
C GLY A 120 -6.71 20.31 -25.62
N PRO A 121 -7.14 20.46 -24.34
CA PRO A 121 -8.04 19.48 -23.70
C PRO A 121 -9.32 19.20 -24.48
N LYS A 122 -9.86 20.21 -25.17
CA LYS A 122 -11.09 20.12 -25.97
C LYS A 122 -10.86 19.82 -27.46
N ILE A 123 -9.60 19.73 -27.90
CA ILE A 123 -9.29 19.51 -29.31
C ILE A 123 -9.12 18.02 -29.56
N ALA A 124 -10.10 17.39 -30.22
CA ALA A 124 -10.12 15.94 -30.48
C ALA A 124 -8.83 15.41 -31.13
N LYS A 125 -8.26 16.16 -32.08
CA LYS A 125 -7.02 15.79 -32.78
C LYS A 125 -5.78 15.72 -31.87
N LEU A 126 -5.84 16.29 -30.66
CA LEU A 126 -4.74 16.31 -29.68
C LEU A 126 -4.93 15.25 -28.58
N ASN A 127 -5.99 14.42 -28.69
CA ASN A 127 -6.27 13.35 -27.72
C ASN A 127 -6.23 13.79 -26.24
N GLY A 128 -6.73 15.00 -25.95
CA GLY A 128 -6.74 15.56 -24.60
C GLY A 128 -5.37 16.07 -24.09
N ASN A 129 -4.29 15.91 -24.86
CA ASN A 129 -2.98 16.42 -24.44
C ASN A 129 -2.94 17.94 -24.48
N ILE A 130 -2.14 18.52 -23.60
CA ILE A 130 -1.97 19.97 -23.46
C ILE A 130 -0.69 20.40 -24.15
N TYR A 131 -0.79 21.38 -25.02
CA TYR A 131 0.31 21.90 -25.83
C TYR A 131 0.41 23.41 -25.67
N ARG A 132 1.61 23.94 -25.91
CA ARG A 132 1.91 25.35 -26.06
C ARG A 132 2.60 25.58 -27.40
N ARG A 133 2.40 26.71 -28.02
CA ARG A 133 3.20 27.13 -29.21
C ARG A 133 4.59 27.53 -28.77
N ALA A 134 5.62 27.16 -29.55
CA ALA A 134 7.00 27.58 -29.30
C ALA A 134 7.21 29.07 -29.51
N GLY A 135 6.40 29.68 -30.38
CA GLY A 135 6.46 31.08 -30.73
C GLY A 135 5.13 31.59 -31.32
N LYS A 136 5.18 32.66 -32.12
CA LYS A 136 3.99 33.25 -32.79
C LYS A 136 3.45 32.34 -33.90
N ALA A 137 4.29 31.52 -34.51
CA ALA A 137 3.90 30.60 -35.57
C ALA A 137 2.97 29.48 -35.06
N ARG A 138 2.21 28.87 -36.00
CA ARG A 138 1.31 27.75 -35.72
C ARG A 138 2.09 26.53 -35.23
N PHE A 139 3.29 26.28 -35.70
CA PHE A 139 4.19 25.17 -35.34
C PHE A 139 5.60 25.75 -35.04
N PRO A 140 6.44 25.01 -34.25
CA PRO A 140 6.16 23.76 -33.61
C PRO A 140 5.29 23.88 -32.34
N LEU A 141 4.62 22.76 -31.97
CA LEU A 141 3.89 22.62 -30.74
C LEU A 141 4.77 21.92 -29.71
N ILE A 142 4.79 22.44 -28.48
CA ILE A 142 5.49 21.84 -27.34
C ILE A 142 4.46 21.22 -26.44
N LYS A 143 4.52 19.89 -26.26
CA LYS A 143 3.68 19.18 -25.25
C LYS A 143 4.10 19.65 -23.86
N GLN A 144 3.12 19.96 -23.01
CA GLN A 144 3.38 20.27 -21.61
C GLN A 144 3.83 19.01 -20.86
N VAL A 145 4.74 19.20 -19.89
CA VAL A 145 5.33 18.11 -19.13
C VAL A 145 4.28 17.46 -18.25
N ASP A 146 4.28 16.15 -18.22
CA ASP A 146 3.44 15.35 -17.36
C ASP A 146 3.84 15.53 -15.87
N LEU A 147 2.88 15.42 -14.94
CA LEU A 147 3.12 15.61 -13.52
C LEU A 147 3.54 14.29 -12.88
N LYS A 148 4.54 14.31 -12.02
CA LYS A 148 4.88 13.16 -11.17
C LYS A 148 3.89 13.02 -10.02
N VAL A 149 3.64 11.79 -9.58
CA VAL A 149 2.77 11.50 -8.43
C VAL A 149 3.22 12.28 -7.19
N SER A 150 4.55 12.37 -6.97
CA SER A 150 5.15 13.10 -5.83
C SER A 150 4.91 14.61 -5.85
N GLN A 151 4.62 15.19 -7.01
CA GLN A 151 4.35 16.64 -7.16
C GLN A 151 2.91 17.02 -6.80
N ILE A 152 2.04 16.03 -6.61
CA ILE A 152 0.64 16.26 -6.24
C ILE A 152 0.56 16.44 -4.72
N GLU A 153 0.01 17.58 -4.31
CA GLU A 153 -0.16 17.91 -2.90
C GLU A 153 -0.95 16.84 -2.15
N GLY A 154 -0.55 16.54 -0.91
CA GLY A 154 -1.23 15.59 -0.04
C GLY A 154 -1.00 14.11 -0.35
N VAL A 155 -0.32 13.74 -1.44
CA VAL A 155 -0.04 12.34 -1.78
C VAL A 155 0.97 11.75 -0.80
N SER A 156 2.12 12.40 -0.59
CA SER A 156 3.15 11.90 0.34
C SER A 156 2.68 11.81 1.79
N PRO A 157 1.99 12.81 2.36
CA PRO A 157 1.39 12.69 3.69
C PRO A 157 0.41 11.52 3.82
N ARG A 158 -0.47 11.33 2.83
CA ARG A 158 -1.44 10.21 2.83
C ARG A 158 -0.77 8.86 2.72
N PHE A 159 0.27 8.75 1.91
CA PHE A 159 1.09 7.54 1.83
C PHE A 159 1.69 7.22 3.20
N ASN A 160 2.35 8.18 3.84
CA ASN A 160 2.98 8.00 5.15
C ASN A 160 1.97 7.65 6.25
N GLU A 161 0.78 8.27 6.23
CA GLU A 161 -0.31 7.93 7.15
C GLU A 161 -0.75 6.46 7.02
N GLN A 162 -0.90 5.95 5.79
CA GLN A 162 -1.28 4.56 5.57
C GLN A 162 -0.16 3.59 5.98
N VAL A 163 1.09 3.94 5.74
CA VAL A 163 2.25 3.16 6.20
C VAL A 163 2.31 3.11 7.73
N ALA A 164 2.02 4.21 8.42
CA ALA A 164 1.96 4.24 9.89
C ALA A 164 0.87 3.31 10.45
N LYS A 165 -0.29 3.22 9.81
CA LYS A 165 -1.38 2.30 10.18
C LYS A 165 -1.04 0.83 9.98
N TYR A 166 -0.05 0.51 9.16
CA TYR A 166 0.35 -0.88 8.90
C TYR A 166 0.72 -1.64 10.19
N LYS A 167 1.50 -1.01 11.06
CA LYS A 167 1.93 -1.63 12.34
C LYS A 167 0.73 -1.99 13.21
N GLU A 168 -0.25 -1.12 13.29
CA GLU A 168 -1.48 -1.37 14.05
C GLU A 168 -2.30 -2.53 13.48
N ILE A 169 -2.46 -2.57 12.17
CA ILE A 169 -3.16 -3.65 11.46
C ILE A 169 -2.46 -4.99 11.71
N MET A 170 -1.14 -5.01 11.62
CA MET A 170 -0.34 -6.22 11.85
C MET A 170 -0.48 -6.74 13.29
N LEU A 171 -0.35 -5.86 14.29
CA LEU A 171 -0.50 -6.24 15.70
C LEU A 171 -1.89 -6.83 15.98
N ARG A 172 -2.95 -6.18 15.50
CA ARG A 172 -4.33 -6.67 15.67
C ARG A 172 -4.54 -8.06 15.04
N ARG A 173 -3.93 -8.33 13.89
CA ARG A 173 -3.98 -9.64 13.24
C ARG A 173 -3.21 -10.69 14.03
N LEU A 174 -2.00 -10.35 14.50
CA LEU A 174 -1.20 -11.25 15.34
C LEU A 174 -1.94 -11.65 16.61
N GLU A 175 -2.58 -10.70 17.29
CA GLU A 175 -3.40 -10.98 18.48
C GLU A 175 -4.54 -11.96 18.17
N LYS A 176 -5.20 -11.77 17.03
CA LYS A 176 -6.27 -12.67 16.57
C LYS A 176 -5.77 -14.08 16.29
N GLU A 177 -4.64 -14.23 15.60
CA GLU A 177 -4.05 -15.54 15.31
C GLU A 177 -3.53 -16.21 16.58
N LYS A 178 -2.89 -15.47 17.48
CA LYS A 178 -2.50 -15.96 18.82
C LYS A 178 -3.71 -16.49 19.61
N ALA A 179 -4.85 -15.77 19.58
CA ALA A 179 -6.06 -16.22 20.25
C ALA A 179 -6.58 -17.54 19.67
N LYS A 180 -6.55 -17.74 18.36
CA LYS A 180 -6.93 -19.01 17.71
C LYS A 180 -6.01 -20.15 18.15
N LEU A 181 -4.70 -19.94 18.13
CA LEU A 181 -3.71 -20.95 18.57
C LEU A 181 -3.93 -21.33 20.05
N ASN A 182 -4.17 -20.35 20.90
CA ASN A 182 -4.47 -20.62 22.31
C ASN A 182 -5.78 -21.43 22.50
N GLN A 183 -6.77 -21.23 21.63
CA GLN A 183 -7.97 -22.07 21.64
C GLN A 183 -7.69 -23.51 21.20
N GLN A 184 -6.81 -23.67 20.21
CA GLN A 184 -6.48 -24.98 19.64
C GLN A 184 -5.57 -25.79 20.58
N TYR A 185 -4.55 -25.17 21.14
CA TYR A 185 -3.53 -25.85 21.96
C TYR A 185 -3.70 -25.63 23.48
N GLY A 186 -4.32 -24.54 23.91
CA GLY A 186 -4.48 -24.20 25.34
C GLY A 186 -5.46 -25.10 26.10
N LYS A 187 -6.47 -25.65 25.44
CA LYS A 187 -7.41 -26.59 26.07
C LYS A 187 -6.77 -27.95 26.39
N GLY A 188 -5.67 -28.33 25.72
CA GLY A 188 -4.97 -29.58 25.99
C GLY A 188 -3.92 -29.50 27.10
N ALA A 189 -3.36 -28.31 27.36
CA ALA A 189 -2.31 -28.14 28.36
C ALA A 189 -2.84 -28.18 29.81
N TYR A 190 -4.06 -27.68 30.05
CA TYR A 190 -4.66 -27.68 31.37
C TYR A 190 -5.13 -29.10 31.84
N ASN A 191 -5.53 -29.95 30.90
CA ASN A 191 -5.97 -31.31 31.21
C ASN A 191 -4.83 -32.34 31.38
N ALA A 192 -3.58 -31.95 31.08
CA ALA A 192 -2.43 -32.83 31.27
C ALA A 192 -1.69 -32.61 32.60
N ILE A 193 -2.09 -31.60 33.38
CA ILE A 193 -1.48 -31.25 34.67
C ILE A 193 -2.42 -31.58 35.84
N ALA A 194 -3.68 -31.89 35.57
CA ALA A 194 -4.65 -32.39 36.54
C ALA A 194 -4.67 -33.92 36.55
#